data_8e78a8299e5042a2b8bcedbf4400d317
#
_entry.id   8e78a8299e5042a2b8bcedbf4400d317
#
_cell.length_a   1.000
_cell.length_b   1.000
_cell.length_c   1.000
_cell.angle_alpha   90.00
_cell.angle_beta   90.00
_cell.angle_gamma   90.00
#
_symmetry.space_group_name_H-M   'P 1'
#
loop_
_entity.id
_entity.type
_entity.pdbx_description
1 polymer ?
#
loop_
_entity_poly.entity_id
_entity_poly.type
_entity_poly.pdbx_seq_one_letter_code
_entity_poly.pdbx_strand_id
1 'polypeptide(L)'
;MKKAFATILMASTIAFDGPVLWSAEVPAKIGPILKVNKELDKRTAIKKSLIPGAGNGLYAVVKIKKDEVIGELGGRLLEEFPQGNHYVGGLLDCAQKEAAPYKYLDSKDYGAHVSRINFAPSKINGIETHFQNSGIKRLCKHPYFEFVALQEIKPGEEIWSSYGPNYDYDRFMKIPEVRDFFCGRLKLDCREKYSYEH
;
A
#
# COMPACT_ATOMS: atom_id res chain seq x y z
N MET A 1 54.70 45.83 -5.13
CA MET A 1 54.67 45.10 -3.83
C MET A 1 53.69 45.78 -2.91
N LYS A 2 52.48 45.30 -2.77
CA LYS A 2 51.50 45.77 -1.77
C LYS A 2 51.01 44.53 -1.01
N LYS A 3 51.36 44.49 0.28
CA LYS A 3 50.92 43.45 1.23
C LYS A 3 49.51 43.80 1.67
N ALA A 4 48.56 42.87 1.46
CA ALA A 4 47.23 42.92 2.03
C ALA A 4 47.21 42.26 3.40
N PHE A 5 46.79 42.99 4.42
CA PHE A 5 46.51 42.51 5.76
C PHE A 5 45.14 41.84 5.78
N ALA A 6 45.06 40.60 6.16
CA ALA A 6 43.79 39.93 6.41
C ALA A 6 43.42 40.14 7.89
N THR A 7 42.31 40.80 8.13
CA THR A 7 41.71 40.96 9.47
C THR A 7 40.87 39.72 9.78
N ILE A 8 41.29 38.98 10.79
CA ILE A 8 40.52 37.83 11.32
C ILE A 8 39.47 38.37 12.29
N LEU A 9 38.21 38.28 11.91
CA LEU A 9 37.08 38.52 12.81
C LEU A 9 36.81 37.20 13.59
N MET A 10 37.10 37.19 14.87
CA MET A 10 36.65 36.12 15.77
C MET A 10 35.19 36.37 16.12
N ALA A 11 34.29 35.53 15.61
CA ALA A 11 32.91 35.47 16.06
C ALA A 11 32.86 34.55 17.29
N SER A 12 32.57 35.12 18.45
CA SER A 12 32.27 34.38 19.67
C SER A 12 30.88 33.74 19.55
N THR A 13 30.82 32.43 19.36
CA THR A 13 29.59 31.62 19.47
C THR A 13 29.23 31.50 20.94
N ILE A 14 28.15 32.15 21.35
CA ILE A 14 27.52 31.92 22.67
C ILE A 14 26.76 30.59 22.51
N ALA A 15 27.28 29.52 23.14
CA ALA A 15 26.57 28.28 23.28
C ALA A 15 25.45 28.47 24.32
N PHE A 16 24.21 28.40 23.89
CA PHE A 16 23.06 28.23 24.76
C PHE A 16 22.97 26.75 25.15
N ASP A 17 23.60 26.39 26.29
CA ASP A 17 23.34 25.10 26.97
C ASP A 17 22.02 25.21 27.75
N GLY A 18 20.88 25.18 27.02
CA GLY A 18 19.61 24.86 27.63
C GLY A 18 19.40 23.34 27.61
N PRO A 19 18.83 22.74 28.69
CA PRO A 19 18.51 21.33 28.65
C PRO A 19 17.52 21.10 27.50
N VAL A 20 17.97 20.38 26.45
CA VAL A 20 17.08 19.83 25.43
C VAL A 20 16.24 18.80 26.17
N LEU A 21 15.02 19.21 26.57
CA LEU A 21 14.01 18.27 27.03
C LEU A 21 13.66 17.38 25.83
N TRP A 22 14.34 16.26 25.71
CA TRP A 22 13.89 15.15 24.91
C TRP A 22 12.54 14.76 25.49
N SER A 23 11.45 15.21 24.87
CA SER A 23 10.17 14.56 25.10
C SER A 23 10.38 13.11 24.72
N ALA A 24 10.42 12.22 25.71
CA ALA A 24 10.42 10.79 25.44
C ALA A 24 9.16 10.55 24.60
N GLU A 25 9.34 10.28 23.30
CA GLU A 25 8.24 9.86 22.44
C GLU A 25 7.63 8.65 23.11
N VAL A 26 6.40 8.79 23.59
CA VAL A 26 5.65 7.66 24.11
C VAL A 26 5.57 6.67 22.95
N PRO A 27 6.16 5.48 23.07
CA PRO A 27 6.18 4.57 21.94
C PRO A 27 4.74 4.31 21.51
N ALA A 28 4.47 4.49 20.20
CA ALA A 28 3.16 4.26 19.63
C ALA A 28 2.62 2.92 20.11
N LYS A 29 1.41 2.90 20.67
CA LYS A 29 0.83 1.67 21.21
C LYS A 29 0.63 0.67 20.11
N ILE A 30 1.37 -0.43 20.21
CA ILE A 30 1.28 -1.57 19.31
C ILE A 30 0.15 -2.46 19.83
N GLY A 31 -0.87 -2.65 18.98
CA GLY A 31 -2.05 -3.43 19.32
C GLY A 31 -1.92 -4.92 19.02
N PRO A 32 -3.02 -5.66 19.23
CA PRO A 32 -3.07 -7.08 18.95
C PRO A 32 -2.97 -7.38 17.45
N ILE A 33 -2.53 -8.61 17.15
CA ILE A 33 -2.60 -9.17 15.79
C ILE A 33 -4.02 -9.70 15.59
N LEU A 34 -4.67 -9.27 14.52
CA LEU A 34 -5.99 -9.74 14.14
C LEU A 34 -5.91 -11.14 13.54
N LYS A 35 -6.71 -12.05 14.06
CA LYS A 35 -6.91 -13.38 13.48
C LYS A 35 -7.84 -13.25 12.27
N VAL A 36 -7.50 -13.89 11.18
CA VAL A 36 -8.27 -13.93 9.94
C VAL A 36 -8.61 -15.35 9.56
N ASN A 37 -9.60 -15.51 8.69
CA ASN A 37 -10.00 -16.82 8.17
C ASN A 37 -8.97 -17.31 7.15
N LYS A 38 -7.98 -18.09 7.60
CA LYS A 38 -6.94 -18.67 6.76
C LYS A 38 -7.43 -19.73 5.76
N GLU A 39 -8.66 -20.24 5.91
CA GLU A 39 -9.23 -21.15 4.92
C GLU A 39 -9.40 -20.46 3.56
N LEU A 40 -9.62 -19.15 3.55
CA LEU A 40 -9.67 -18.34 2.33
C LEU A 40 -8.31 -18.32 1.60
N ASP A 41 -7.20 -18.38 2.33
CA ASP A 41 -5.85 -18.42 1.75
C ASP A 41 -5.62 -19.67 0.88
N LYS A 42 -6.32 -20.79 1.15
CA LYS A 42 -6.21 -22.03 0.36
C LYS A 42 -6.71 -21.86 -1.08
N ARG A 43 -7.46 -20.80 -1.37
CA ARG A 43 -7.99 -20.48 -2.70
C ARG A 43 -6.99 -19.70 -3.54
N THR A 44 -5.87 -19.28 -2.94
CA THR A 44 -4.89 -18.38 -3.56
C THR A 44 -3.47 -18.89 -3.36
N ALA A 45 -2.54 -18.40 -4.17
CA ALA A 45 -1.11 -18.70 -4.03
C ALA A 45 -0.29 -17.41 -4.26
N ILE A 46 0.76 -17.24 -3.47
CA ILE A 46 1.73 -16.17 -3.65
C ILE A 46 2.79 -16.64 -4.65
N LYS A 47 2.98 -15.89 -5.73
CA LYS A 47 3.97 -16.16 -6.78
C LYS A 47 4.61 -14.84 -7.21
N LYS A 48 5.65 -14.89 -8.06
CA LYS A 48 6.21 -13.70 -8.68
C LYS A 48 5.13 -12.96 -9.47
N SER A 49 4.98 -11.66 -9.24
CA SER A 49 4.04 -10.81 -9.96
C SER A 49 4.36 -10.73 -11.45
N LEU A 50 3.33 -10.58 -12.27
CA LEU A 50 3.46 -10.23 -13.69
C LEU A 50 3.91 -8.77 -13.86
N ILE A 51 3.63 -7.90 -12.89
CA ILE A 51 4.01 -6.49 -12.93
C ILE A 51 5.52 -6.38 -12.67
N PRO A 52 6.30 -5.79 -13.59
CA PRO A 52 7.74 -5.62 -13.43
C PRO A 52 8.10 -4.91 -12.11
N GLY A 53 9.05 -5.46 -11.37
CA GLY A 53 9.52 -4.86 -10.12
C GLY A 53 8.59 -4.98 -8.91
N ALA A 54 7.35 -5.46 -9.06
CA ALA A 54 6.39 -5.56 -7.95
C ALA A 54 6.68 -6.71 -6.96
N GLY A 55 7.69 -7.54 -7.23
CA GLY A 55 8.04 -8.66 -6.35
C GLY A 55 7.03 -9.80 -6.43
N ASN A 56 6.34 -10.09 -5.33
CA ASN A 56 5.30 -11.12 -5.27
C ASN A 56 3.92 -10.53 -5.58
N GLY A 57 3.06 -11.36 -6.16
CA GLY A 57 1.65 -11.10 -6.41
C GLY A 57 0.78 -12.25 -5.89
N LEU A 58 -0.51 -12.03 -5.81
CA LEU A 58 -1.50 -13.03 -5.41
C LEU A 58 -2.20 -13.60 -6.63
N TYR A 59 -2.32 -14.92 -6.67
CA TYR A 59 -2.93 -15.66 -7.78
C TYR A 59 -4.07 -16.53 -7.30
N ALA A 60 -5.15 -16.59 -8.05
CA ALA A 60 -6.20 -17.58 -7.82
C ALA A 60 -5.68 -18.98 -8.14
N VAL A 61 -5.93 -19.97 -7.28
CA VAL A 61 -5.66 -21.41 -7.55
C VAL A 61 -6.93 -22.17 -7.86
N VAL A 62 -8.07 -21.63 -7.50
CA VAL A 62 -9.41 -22.08 -7.88
C VAL A 62 -10.16 -20.94 -8.54
N LYS A 63 -11.26 -21.27 -9.22
CA LYS A 63 -12.19 -20.28 -9.74
C LYS A 63 -12.83 -19.50 -8.59
N ILE A 64 -12.80 -18.17 -8.65
CA ILE A 64 -13.45 -17.25 -7.70
C ILE A 64 -14.54 -16.52 -8.47
N LYS A 65 -15.78 -16.59 -8.02
CA LYS A 65 -16.90 -15.93 -8.68
C LYS A 65 -16.92 -14.45 -8.30
N LYS A 66 -17.58 -13.64 -9.14
CA LYS A 66 -17.89 -12.26 -8.80
C LYS A 66 -18.60 -12.18 -7.44
N ASP A 67 -18.27 -11.14 -6.67
CA ASP A 67 -18.78 -10.83 -5.33
C ASP A 67 -18.37 -11.83 -4.23
N GLU A 68 -17.60 -12.87 -4.54
CA GLU A 68 -17.04 -13.75 -3.51
C GLU A 68 -15.89 -13.07 -2.76
N VAL A 69 -15.81 -13.34 -1.45
CA VAL A 69 -14.68 -12.92 -0.61
C VAL A 69 -13.45 -13.72 -1.02
N ILE A 70 -12.40 -13.03 -1.41
CA ILE A 70 -11.09 -13.62 -1.75
C ILE A 70 -10.32 -13.94 -0.48
N GLY A 71 -10.32 -13.00 0.48
CA GLY A 71 -9.64 -13.14 1.76
C GLY A 71 -9.84 -11.92 2.65
N GLU A 72 -9.43 -12.07 3.89
CA GLU A 72 -9.45 -11.04 4.92
C GLU A 72 -8.06 -10.46 5.10
N LEU A 73 -7.94 -9.13 5.22
CA LEU A 73 -6.65 -8.48 5.47
C LEU A 73 -6.33 -8.56 6.96
N GLY A 74 -5.52 -9.55 7.32
CA GLY A 74 -4.94 -9.65 8.66
C GLY A 74 -3.86 -8.61 8.89
N GLY A 75 -3.44 -8.46 10.12
CA GLY A 75 -2.38 -7.53 10.46
C GLY A 75 -2.36 -7.18 11.94
N ARG A 76 -1.51 -6.24 12.27
CA ARG A 76 -1.37 -5.68 13.61
C ARG A 76 -2.12 -4.34 13.70
N LEU A 77 -2.92 -4.17 14.73
CA LEU A 77 -3.56 -2.89 15.00
C LEU A 77 -2.54 -1.86 15.50
N LEU A 78 -2.63 -0.63 15.02
CA LEU A 78 -1.77 0.49 15.38
C LEU A 78 -2.60 1.71 15.75
N GLU A 79 -2.16 2.45 16.78
CA GLU A 79 -2.76 3.72 17.17
C GLU A 79 -2.35 4.84 16.21
N GLU A 80 -1.09 4.82 15.75
CA GLU A 80 -0.50 5.83 14.87
C GLU A 80 -0.05 5.23 13.54
N PHE A 81 -0.03 6.08 12.49
CA PHE A 81 0.43 5.68 11.16
C PHE A 81 1.96 5.56 11.14
N PRO A 82 2.53 4.38 10.86
CA PRO A 82 3.98 4.19 10.80
C PRO A 82 4.54 4.80 9.50
N GLN A 83 5.53 5.66 9.64
CA GLN A 83 6.19 6.28 8.49
C GLN A 83 6.91 5.23 7.61
N GLY A 84 6.83 5.40 6.30
CA GLY A 84 7.52 4.55 5.33
C GLY A 84 6.98 3.12 5.16
N ASN A 85 5.86 2.77 5.80
CA ASN A 85 5.20 1.48 5.63
C ASN A 85 4.01 1.60 4.66
N HIS A 86 4.07 0.86 3.55
CA HIS A 86 3.06 0.87 2.48
C HIS A 86 1.97 -0.20 2.64
N TYR A 87 2.03 -1.00 3.71
CA TYR A 87 1.09 -2.08 3.99
C TYR A 87 0.05 -1.70 5.05
N VAL A 88 -0.19 -0.40 5.25
CA VAL A 88 -1.05 0.11 6.30
C VAL A 88 -2.36 0.63 5.73
N GLY A 89 -3.47 0.09 6.22
CA GLY A 89 -4.82 0.56 5.92
C GLY A 89 -5.43 1.34 7.10
N GLY A 90 -6.05 2.50 6.82
CA GLY A 90 -6.83 3.22 7.82
C GLY A 90 -8.19 2.56 8.06
N LEU A 91 -8.57 2.37 9.33
CA LEU A 91 -9.88 1.87 9.70
C LEU A 91 -10.96 2.93 9.43
N LEU A 92 -12.19 2.50 9.13
CA LEU A 92 -13.35 3.39 9.11
C LEU A 92 -13.62 3.97 10.51
N ASP A 93 -14.24 5.14 10.59
CA ASP A 93 -14.58 5.79 11.87
C ASP A 93 -15.39 4.88 12.81
N CYS A 94 -16.33 4.09 12.25
CA CYS A 94 -17.09 3.11 13.01
C CYS A 94 -16.22 1.97 13.53
N ALA A 95 -15.24 1.51 12.74
CA ALA A 95 -14.29 0.48 13.13
C ALA A 95 -13.29 1.01 14.18
N GLN A 96 -12.87 2.28 14.08
CA GLN A 96 -12.02 2.91 15.08
C GLN A 96 -12.71 3.00 16.45
N LYS A 97 -14.02 3.20 16.49
CA LYS A 97 -14.80 3.18 17.75
C LYS A 97 -14.82 1.80 18.40
N GLU A 98 -14.89 0.75 17.58
CA GLU A 98 -14.84 -0.65 18.07
C GLU A 98 -13.42 -1.06 18.48
N ALA A 99 -12.43 -0.69 17.69
CA ALA A 99 -11.04 -1.08 17.89
C ALA A 99 -10.24 -0.12 18.79
N ALA A 100 -10.89 0.87 19.41
CA ALA A 100 -10.17 1.91 20.15
C ALA A 100 -9.10 1.34 21.11
N PRO A 101 -7.90 1.96 21.18
CA PRO A 101 -7.53 3.25 20.59
C PRO A 101 -6.97 3.18 19.16
N TYR A 102 -7.03 2.03 18.51
CA TYR A 102 -6.36 1.78 17.24
C TYR A 102 -7.12 2.39 16.05
N LYS A 103 -6.36 2.92 15.09
CA LYS A 103 -6.87 3.60 13.90
C LYS A 103 -6.42 2.96 12.59
N TYR A 104 -5.39 2.12 12.65
CA TYR A 104 -4.74 1.55 11.47
C TYR A 104 -4.53 0.05 11.61
N LEU A 105 -4.41 -0.63 10.48
CA LEU A 105 -4.05 -2.03 10.37
C LEU A 105 -2.78 -2.15 9.53
N ASP A 106 -1.70 -2.68 10.13
CA ASP A 106 -0.45 -3.00 9.43
C ASP A 106 -0.42 -4.48 9.05
N SER A 107 -0.46 -4.74 7.75
CA SER A 107 -0.49 -6.09 7.19
C SER A 107 0.88 -6.59 6.68
N LYS A 108 1.96 -5.85 6.90
CA LYS A 108 3.29 -6.17 6.35
C LYS A 108 3.78 -7.57 6.74
N ASP A 109 3.81 -7.86 8.02
CA ASP A 109 4.39 -9.10 8.56
C ASP A 109 3.31 -10.12 9.00
N TYR A 110 2.09 -9.66 9.24
CA TYR A 110 0.99 -10.46 9.80
C TYR A 110 -0.22 -10.55 8.88
N GLY A 111 -0.14 -9.97 7.68
CA GLY A 111 -1.21 -10.03 6.69
C GLY A 111 -1.42 -11.45 6.17
N ALA A 112 -2.67 -11.77 5.80
CA ALA A 112 -3.00 -12.97 5.05
C ALA A 112 -2.51 -12.83 3.59
N HIS A 113 -2.76 -13.84 2.76
CA HIS A 113 -2.34 -13.86 1.35
C HIS A 113 -2.76 -12.59 0.59
N VAL A 114 -3.94 -12.01 0.91
CA VAL A 114 -4.45 -10.78 0.26
C VAL A 114 -3.57 -9.55 0.47
N SER A 115 -2.67 -9.55 1.45
CA SER A 115 -1.66 -8.50 1.61
C SER A 115 -0.65 -8.44 0.46
N ARG A 116 -0.66 -9.43 -0.44
CA ARG A 116 0.20 -9.52 -1.64
C ARG A 116 -0.54 -9.18 -2.93
N ILE A 117 -1.78 -8.68 -2.85
CA ILE A 117 -2.49 -8.15 -4.01
C ILE A 117 -1.80 -6.87 -4.47
N ASN A 118 -1.40 -6.84 -5.74
CA ASN A 118 -0.78 -5.67 -6.35
C ASN A 118 -1.82 -4.70 -6.91
N PHE A 119 -1.38 -3.48 -7.13
CA PHE A 119 -2.17 -2.45 -7.78
C PHE A 119 -2.23 -2.65 -9.29
N ALA A 120 -3.38 -2.33 -9.90
CA ALA A 120 -3.51 -2.09 -11.34
C ALA A 120 -4.37 -0.83 -11.59
N PRO A 121 -4.07 -0.05 -12.64
CA PRO A 121 -4.85 1.14 -12.98
C PRO A 121 -6.23 0.77 -13.48
N SER A 122 -7.25 1.58 -13.17
CA SER A 122 -8.60 1.45 -13.71
C SER A 122 -8.72 2.02 -15.13
N LYS A 123 -7.92 3.08 -15.42
CA LYS A 123 -7.82 3.68 -16.75
C LYS A 123 -6.39 4.01 -17.13
N ILE A 124 -6.10 3.98 -18.43
CA ILE A 124 -4.87 4.49 -19.02
C ILE A 124 -5.25 5.35 -20.23
N ASN A 125 -4.75 6.60 -20.25
CA ASN A 125 -5.07 7.58 -21.28
C ASN A 125 -6.59 7.75 -21.52
N GLY A 126 -7.39 7.64 -20.43
CA GLY A 126 -8.85 7.71 -20.46
C GLY A 126 -9.57 6.43 -20.92
N ILE A 127 -8.82 5.36 -21.24
CA ILE A 127 -9.37 4.06 -21.67
C ILE A 127 -9.51 3.16 -20.44
N GLU A 128 -10.71 2.59 -20.21
CA GLU A 128 -10.99 1.59 -19.19
C GLU A 128 -10.11 0.35 -19.40
N THR A 129 -9.43 -0.12 -18.35
CA THR A 129 -8.48 -1.23 -18.45
C THR A 129 -9.09 -2.59 -18.14
N HIS A 130 -10.08 -2.65 -17.27
CA HIS A 130 -10.63 -3.88 -16.68
C HIS A 130 -9.57 -4.76 -15.96
N PHE A 131 -8.41 -4.18 -15.59
CA PHE A 131 -7.34 -4.92 -14.91
C PHE A 131 -7.67 -5.22 -13.46
N GLN A 132 -8.37 -4.30 -12.78
CA GLN A 132 -8.79 -4.52 -11.40
C GLN A 132 -9.88 -5.59 -11.36
N ASN A 133 -9.52 -6.77 -10.87
CA ASN A 133 -10.43 -7.91 -10.71
C ASN A 133 -10.84 -8.12 -9.25
N SER A 134 -10.32 -7.32 -8.33
CA SER A 134 -10.68 -7.31 -6.92
C SER A 134 -10.83 -5.89 -6.37
N GLY A 135 -11.58 -5.77 -5.29
CA GLY A 135 -11.79 -4.52 -4.57
C GLY A 135 -11.73 -4.72 -3.06
N ILE A 136 -11.46 -3.63 -2.34
CA ILE A 136 -11.41 -3.61 -0.88
C ILE A 136 -12.77 -3.23 -0.34
N LYS A 137 -13.38 -4.12 0.45
CA LYS A 137 -14.57 -3.83 1.24
C LYS A 137 -14.14 -3.51 2.67
N ARG A 138 -14.45 -2.30 3.13
CA ARG A 138 -14.17 -1.85 4.49
C ARG A 138 -15.38 -2.12 5.38
N LEU A 139 -15.13 -2.64 6.58
CA LEU A 139 -16.17 -3.05 7.53
C LEU A 139 -16.02 -2.28 8.85
N CYS A 140 -17.14 -2.08 9.54
CA CYS A 140 -17.14 -1.46 10.87
C CYS A 140 -16.68 -2.42 11.98
N LYS A 141 -16.70 -3.73 11.71
CA LYS A 141 -16.31 -4.79 12.64
C LYS A 141 -15.23 -5.66 12.04
N HIS A 142 -14.51 -6.38 12.91
CA HIS A 142 -13.57 -7.42 12.48
C HIS A 142 -14.18 -8.32 11.38
N PRO A 143 -13.47 -8.59 10.28
CA PRO A 143 -12.02 -8.39 10.04
C PRO A 143 -11.60 -6.99 9.57
N TYR A 144 -12.46 -5.99 9.53
CA TYR A 144 -12.30 -4.61 9.08
C TYR A 144 -12.06 -4.43 7.59
N PHE A 145 -11.34 -5.33 6.94
CA PHE A 145 -11.07 -5.31 5.51
C PHE A 145 -11.24 -6.70 4.91
N GLU A 146 -12.05 -6.78 3.87
CA GLU A 146 -12.18 -7.93 2.99
C GLU A 146 -11.79 -7.55 1.58
N PHE A 147 -11.09 -8.43 0.88
CA PHE A 147 -10.96 -8.34 -0.57
C PHE A 147 -12.05 -9.18 -1.22
N VAL A 148 -12.78 -8.58 -2.16
CA VAL A 148 -13.87 -9.22 -2.90
C VAL A 148 -13.57 -9.21 -4.39
N ALA A 149 -14.01 -10.24 -5.11
CA ALA A 149 -13.86 -10.31 -6.55
C ALA A 149 -14.87 -9.35 -7.23
N LEU A 150 -14.38 -8.46 -8.09
CA LEU A 150 -15.23 -7.54 -8.88
C LEU A 150 -15.78 -8.20 -10.15
N GLN A 151 -15.14 -9.28 -10.58
CA GLN A 151 -15.50 -10.12 -11.71
C GLN A 151 -15.08 -11.57 -11.42
N GLU A 152 -15.45 -12.51 -12.29
CA GLU A 152 -14.93 -13.88 -12.21
C GLU A 152 -13.42 -13.88 -12.38
N ILE A 153 -12.68 -14.56 -11.46
CA ILE A 153 -11.23 -14.76 -11.52
C ILE A 153 -10.97 -16.23 -11.75
N LYS A 154 -10.23 -16.54 -12.81
CA LYS A 154 -9.92 -17.93 -13.19
C LYS A 154 -8.66 -18.44 -12.47
N PRO A 155 -8.52 -19.74 -12.28
CA PRO A 155 -7.29 -20.33 -11.79
C PRO A 155 -6.09 -19.86 -12.62
N GLY A 156 -5.02 -19.44 -11.93
CA GLY A 156 -3.79 -18.94 -12.57
C GLY A 156 -3.78 -17.44 -12.87
N GLU A 157 -4.89 -16.73 -12.74
CA GLU A 157 -4.92 -15.28 -12.89
C GLU A 157 -4.35 -14.58 -11.67
N GLU A 158 -3.54 -13.52 -11.89
CA GLU A 158 -3.09 -12.63 -10.83
C GLU A 158 -4.25 -11.71 -10.40
N ILE A 159 -4.35 -11.52 -9.10
CA ILE A 159 -5.38 -10.70 -8.47
C ILE A 159 -4.82 -9.31 -8.28
N TRP A 160 -5.52 -8.30 -8.85
CA TRP A 160 -5.15 -6.90 -8.80
C TRP A 160 -6.29 -6.05 -8.26
N SER A 161 -5.93 -5.00 -7.51
CA SER A 161 -6.89 -4.11 -6.87
C SER A 161 -6.48 -2.64 -6.97
N SER A 162 -7.35 -1.74 -6.52
CA SER A 162 -6.99 -0.37 -6.14
C SER A 162 -6.64 -0.33 -4.65
N TYR A 163 -5.65 0.51 -4.29
CA TYR A 163 -5.31 0.77 -2.88
C TYR A 163 -6.04 1.99 -2.29
N GLY A 164 -6.91 2.62 -3.11
CA GLY A 164 -7.70 3.80 -2.73
C GLY A 164 -7.02 5.13 -3.08
N PRO A 165 -7.75 6.25 -2.92
CA PRO A 165 -7.35 7.54 -3.50
C PRO A 165 -6.15 8.21 -2.81
N ASN A 166 -5.79 7.79 -1.60
CA ASN A 166 -4.70 8.39 -0.83
C ASN A 166 -3.35 7.68 -1.02
N TYR A 167 -3.28 6.66 -1.87
CA TYR A 167 -2.04 5.96 -2.14
C TYR A 167 -1.21 6.70 -3.20
N ASP A 168 0.11 6.78 -3.00
CA ASP A 168 1.03 7.37 -3.97
C ASP A 168 1.32 6.38 -5.10
N TYR A 169 0.50 6.43 -6.14
CA TYR A 169 0.65 5.58 -7.33
C TYR A 169 1.79 6.05 -8.23
N ASP A 170 2.14 7.33 -8.21
CA ASP A 170 3.19 7.90 -9.05
C ASP A 170 4.51 7.20 -8.84
N ARG A 171 4.77 6.78 -7.62
CA ARG A 171 6.01 6.15 -7.21
C ARG A 171 6.42 4.97 -8.09
N PHE A 172 5.44 4.20 -8.62
CA PHE A 172 5.77 3.06 -9.48
C PHE A 172 5.05 3.07 -10.83
N MET A 173 3.91 3.75 -10.98
CA MET A 173 3.27 3.89 -12.28
C MET A 173 4.10 4.72 -13.27
N LYS A 174 5.02 5.57 -12.78
CA LYS A 174 5.98 6.32 -13.59
C LYS A 174 7.23 5.52 -13.97
N ILE A 175 7.43 4.32 -13.43
CA ILE A 175 8.52 3.43 -13.83
C ILE A 175 8.27 2.97 -15.26
N PRO A 176 9.21 3.15 -16.20
CA PRO A 176 8.99 2.85 -17.63
C PRO A 176 8.53 1.41 -17.88
N GLU A 177 9.11 0.44 -17.19
CA GLU A 177 8.79 -0.98 -17.34
C GLU A 177 7.37 -1.31 -16.88
N VAL A 178 6.87 -0.64 -15.83
CA VAL A 178 5.50 -0.80 -15.31
C VAL A 178 4.51 -0.16 -16.27
N ARG A 179 4.80 1.07 -16.73
CA ARG A 179 4.01 1.76 -17.75
C ARG A 179 3.88 0.90 -19.00
N ASP A 180 5.00 0.45 -19.55
CA ASP A 180 5.05 -0.30 -20.80
C ASP A 180 4.35 -1.66 -20.67
N PHE A 181 4.41 -2.29 -19.49
CA PHE A 181 3.67 -3.51 -19.17
C PHE A 181 2.14 -3.29 -19.29
N PHE A 182 1.58 -2.26 -18.65
CA PHE A 182 0.15 -2.00 -18.69
C PHE A 182 -0.30 -1.48 -20.04
N CYS A 183 0.46 -0.58 -20.67
CA CYS A 183 0.16 -0.07 -22.01
C CYS A 183 0.20 -1.18 -23.07
N GLY A 184 1.19 -2.08 -22.99
CA GLY A 184 1.33 -3.21 -23.91
C GLY A 184 0.13 -4.17 -23.85
N ARG A 185 -0.46 -4.39 -22.66
CA ARG A 185 -1.69 -5.20 -22.50
C ARG A 185 -2.90 -4.58 -23.21
N LEU A 186 -2.93 -3.26 -23.31
CA LEU A 186 -3.97 -2.52 -24.06
C LEU A 186 -3.59 -2.25 -25.51
N LYS A 187 -2.40 -2.67 -25.95
CA LYS A 187 -1.82 -2.37 -27.27
C LYS A 187 -1.72 -0.86 -27.53
N LEU A 188 -1.41 -0.08 -26.47
CA LEU A 188 -1.23 1.37 -26.53
C LEU A 188 0.25 1.71 -26.59
N ASP A 189 0.59 2.75 -27.38
CA ASP A 189 1.88 3.42 -27.29
C ASP A 189 1.77 4.56 -26.26
N CYS A 190 2.40 4.40 -25.12
CA CYS A 190 2.37 5.38 -24.04
C CYS A 190 3.67 6.19 -23.90
N ARG A 191 4.55 6.16 -24.89
CA ARG A 191 5.84 6.87 -24.82
C ARG A 191 5.66 8.38 -24.88
N GLU A 192 4.73 8.87 -25.71
CA GLU A 192 4.49 10.29 -25.87
C GLU A 192 3.42 10.83 -24.90
N LYS A 193 2.43 10.02 -24.58
CA LYS A 193 1.34 10.41 -23.69
C LYS A 193 1.02 9.27 -22.73
N TYR A 194 1.09 9.58 -21.44
CA TYR A 194 0.74 8.64 -20.39
C TYR A 194 0.01 9.33 -19.24
N SER A 195 -1.22 8.87 -18.99
CA SER A 195 -2.00 9.20 -17.80
C SER A 195 -2.70 7.94 -17.30
N TYR A 196 -3.00 7.88 -16.02
CA TYR A 196 -3.68 6.74 -15.41
C TYR A 196 -4.64 7.22 -14.32
N GLU A 197 -5.66 6.40 -14.05
CA GLU A 197 -6.60 6.55 -12.94
C GLU A 197 -6.60 5.26 -12.10
N HIS A 198 -7.00 5.37 -10.83
CA HIS A 198 -7.03 4.29 -9.85
C HIS A 198 -8.42 4.07 -9.24
#